data_dfe1dbd5326ba35ba63c72bc0c7ef761
#
_entry.id   dfe1dbd5326ba35ba63c72bc0c7ef761
#
_cell.length_a   1.000
_cell.length_b   1.000
_cell.length_c   1.000
_cell.angle_alpha   90.00
_cell.angle_beta   90.00
_cell.angle_gamma   90.00
#
_symmetry.space_group_name_H-M   'P 1'
#
loop_
_entity.id
_entity.type
_entity.pdbx_description
1 polymer ?
#
loop_
_entity_poly.entity_id
_entity_poly.type
_entity_poly.pdbx_seq_one_letter_code
_entity_poly.pdbx_strand_id
1 'polypeptide(L)'
;IIALVGTNPDFAGINDWKNISGSFITENDVKDATKVCVLGLTNSRRFFGAEDPIGKKIRINGIPHVVIGVLEPKGLTPGGRDQDDFILLPYTSLNRLLFRPDMSNIVTVLMSARSSEELEYAKFSIIKILRETRNINPGEDNFDISSYEGVTKKILGTTKILRILLTSIASIS
;
A
#
# COMPACT_ATOMS: atom_id res chain seq x y z
N ILE A 1 8.95 5.59 13.16
CA ILE A 1 9.26 5.93 11.75
C ILE A 1 7.95 5.95 11.01
N ILE A 2 7.60 7.08 10.39
CA ILE A 2 6.37 7.24 9.60
C ILE A 2 6.65 6.71 8.18
N ALA A 3 5.77 5.86 7.66
CA ALA A 3 5.88 5.40 6.29
C ALA A 3 5.40 6.49 5.32
N LEU A 4 6.25 6.90 4.38
CA LEU A 4 5.88 7.76 3.26
C LEU A 4 5.65 6.87 2.03
N VAL A 5 4.47 6.96 1.44
CA VAL A 5 4.09 6.13 0.29
C VAL A 5 3.67 7.03 -0.87
N GLY A 6 4.37 6.91 -1.99
CA GLY A 6 3.97 7.55 -3.25
C GLY A 6 2.96 6.67 -3.97
N THR A 7 1.83 7.25 -4.36
CA THR A 7 0.74 6.46 -4.94
C THR A 7 0.01 7.20 -6.06
N ASN A 8 -0.87 6.47 -6.74
CA ASN A 8 -1.81 6.95 -7.74
C ASN A 8 -3.25 6.96 -7.18
N PRO A 9 -4.24 7.49 -7.90
CA PRO A 9 -5.64 7.55 -7.45
C PRO A 9 -6.28 6.19 -7.16
N ASP A 10 -5.87 5.13 -7.87
CA ASP A 10 -6.49 3.80 -7.75
C ASP A 10 -6.17 3.09 -6.42
N PHE A 11 -5.15 3.55 -5.71
CA PHE A 11 -4.67 2.92 -4.48
C PHE A 11 -5.77 2.72 -3.44
N ALA A 12 -6.63 3.72 -3.24
CA ALA A 12 -7.71 3.64 -2.27
C ALA A 12 -8.72 2.55 -2.65
N GLY A 13 -9.11 2.49 -3.93
CA GLY A 13 -10.03 1.47 -4.45
C GLY A 13 -9.45 0.06 -4.39
N ILE A 14 -8.18 -0.12 -4.81
CA ILE A 14 -7.50 -1.43 -4.79
C ILE A 14 -7.38 -1.98 -3.36
N ASN A 15 -7.13 -1.10 -2.38
CA ASN A 15 -6.97 -1.48 -0.99
C ASN A 15 -8.28 -1.39 -0.18
N ASP A 16 -9.42 -1.09 -0.82
CA ASP A 16 -10.70 -0.88 -0.13
C ASP A 16 -10.57 0.09 1.05
N TRP A 17 -9.93 1.23 0.80
CA TRP A 17 -9.83 2.33 1.76
C TRP A 17 -10.82 3.45 1.42
N LYS A 18 -11.57 3.87 2.42
CA LYS A 18 -12.50 5.01 2.30
C LYS A 18 -11.93 6.24 2.99
N ASN A 19 -12.29 7.41 2.51
CA ASN A 19 -12.01 8.65 3.21
C ASN A 19 -13.04 8.85 4.33
N ILE A 20 -12.57 9.16 5.54
CA ILE A 20 -13.44 9.63 6.62
C ILE A 20 -13.60 11.15 6.59
N SER A 21 -12.63 11.86 5.99
CA SER A 21 -12.68 13.32 5.80
C SER A 21 -11.90 13.72 4.56
N GLY A 22 -12.37 14.75 3.87
CA GLY A 22 -11.72 15.32 2.69
C GLY A 22 -11.82 14.45 1.44
N SER A 23 -10.79 14.52 0.57
CA SER A 23 -10.70 13.85 -0.72
C SER A 23 -9.44 12.99 -0.84
N PHE A 24 -9.40 12.13 -1.85
CA PHE A 24 -8.20 11.37 -2.19
C PHE A 24 -7.39 12.08 -3.29
N ILE A 25 -6.15 11.60 -3.51
CA ILE A 25 -5.26 12.03 -4.59
C ILE A 25 -5.94 11.82 -5.94
N THR A 26 -5.87 12.82 -6.81
CA THR A 26 -6.46 12.79 -8.16
C THR A 26 -5.39 12.58 -9.24
N GLU A 27 -5.82 12.27 -10.47
CA GLU A 27 -4.92 12.20 -11.63
C GLU A 27 -4.19 13.53 -11.87
N ASN A 28 -4.88 14.66 -11.65
CA ASN A 28 -4.25 15.98 -11.78
C ASN A 28 -3.15 16.19 -10.73
N ASP A 29 -3.36 15.73 -9.49
CA ASP A 29 -2.34 15.79 -8.45
C ASP A 29 -1.09 15.00 -8.83
N VAL A 30 -1.29 13.85 -9.44
CA VAL A 30 -0.19 13.02 -9.94
C VAL A 30 0.51 13.70 -11.11
N LYS A 31 -0.23 14.19 -12.11
CA LYS A 31 0.31 14.82 -13.31
C LYS A 31 1.14 16.07 -12.97
N ASP A 32 0.63 16.91 -12.10
CA ASP A 32 1.24 18.18 -11.73
C ASP A 32 2.26 18.04 -10.59
N ALA A 33 2.35 16.85 -9.98
CA ALA A 33 3.11 16.57 -8.79
C ALA A 33 2.80 17.59 -7.67
N THR A 34 1.51 17.77 -7.40
CA THR A 34 1.04 18.72 -6.40
C THR A 34 1.54 18.35 -4.99
N LYS A 35 1.76 19.37 -4.16
CA LYS A 35 2.22 19.20 -2.77
C LYS A 35 1.04 18.96 -1.84
N VAL A 36 0.33 17.88 -2.07
CA VAL A 36 -0.80 17.42 -1.26
C VAL A 36 -0.47 16.09 -0.59
N CYS A 37 -1.18 15.78 0.49
CA CYS A 37 -1.03 14.50 1.17
C CYS A 37 -2.37 14.02 1.75
N VAL A 38 -2.48 12.70 1.88
CA VAL A 38 -3.56 12.01 2.58
C VAL A 38 -2.95 11.28 3.76
N LEU A 39 -3.59 11.38 4.91
CA LEU A 39 -3.09 10.81 6.17
C LEU A 39 -3.84 9.53 6.53
N GLY A 40 -3.11 8.53 7.05
CA GLY A 40 -3.71 7.51 7.88
C GLY A 40 -4.14 8.10 9.23
N LEU A 41 -5.14 7.49 9.87
CA LEU A 41 -5.75 8.05 11.08
C LEU A 41 -4.74 8.22 12.22
N THR A 42 -3.78 7.32 12.37
CA THR A 42 -2.72 7.42 13.39
C THR A 42 -1.92 8.70 13.24
N ASN A 43 -1.53 9.07 12.02
CA ASN A 43 -0.78 10.30 11.77
C ASN A 43 -1.65 11.55 11.85
N SER A 44 -2.91 11.48 11.45
CA SER A 44 -3.85 12.57 11.65
C SER A 44 -3.95 12.94 13.14
N ARG A 45 -4.17 11.94 14.00
CA ARG A 45 -4.23 12.15 15.47
C ARG A 45 -2.90 12.60 16.07
N ARG A 46 -1.78 12.06 15.56
CA ARG A 46 -0.44 12.43 16.06
C ARG A 46 -0.10 13.89 15.79
N PHE A 47 -0.47 14.44 14.63
CA PHE A 47 -0.12 15.80 14.23
C PHE A 47 -1.15 16.86 14.67
N PHE A 48 -2.41 16.49 14.71
CA PHE A 48 -3.51 17.44 14.89
C PHE A 48 -4.42 17.12 16.10
N GLY A 49 -4.21 15.98 16.76
CA GLY A 49 -5.07 15.58 17.88
C GLY A 49 -6.51 15.35 17.42
N ALA A 50 -7.44 16.11 18.00
CA ALA A 50 -8.86 16.09 17.64
C ALA A 50 -9.25 17.17 16.62
N GLU A 51 -8.32 18.01 16.17
CA GLU A 51 -8.60 19.06 15.22
C GLU A 51 -8.74 18.52 13.79
N ASP A 52 -9.60 19.15 12.99
CA ASP A 52 -9.72 18.82 11.56
C ASP A 52 -8.39 19.12 10.84
N PRO A 53 -7.75 18.13 10.22
CA PRO A 53 -6.49 18.31 9.52
C PRO A 53 -6.66 18.87 8.10
N ILE A 54 -7.89 18.85 7.52
CA ILE A 54 -8.11 19.21 6.11
C ILE A 54 -7.73 20.68 5.85
N GLY A 55 -6.96 20.90 4.80
CA GLY A 55 -6.44 22.22 4.43
C GLY A 55 -5.22 22.69 5.23
N LYS A 56 -4.89 22.01 6.35
CA LYS A 56 -3.68 22.31 7.12
C LYS A 56 -2.43 21.80 6.41
N LYS A 57 -1.27 22.31 6.80
CA LYS A 57 0.03 21.95 6.17
C LYS A 57 0.89 21.15 7.14
N ILE A 58 1.47 20.09 6.65
CA ILE A 58 2.56 19.36 7.31
C ILE A 58 3.85 19.53 6.51
N ARG A 59 5.00 19.50 7.19
CA ARG A 59 6.30 19.56 6.53
C ARG A 59 6.89 18.17 6.39
N ILE A 60 7.10 17.75 5.15
CA ILE A 60 7.74 16.47 4.81
C ILE A 60 9.09 16.81 4.19
N ASN A 61 10.18 16.38 4.81
CA ASN A 61 11.55 16.76 4.41
C ASN A 61 11.71 18.28 4.20
N GLY A 62 11.12 19.09 5.11
CA GLY A 62 11.17 20.56 5.03
C GLY A 62 10.18 21.20 4.05
N ILE A 63 9.58 20.44 3.14
CA ILE A 63 8.65 20.92 2.11
C ILE A 63 7.22 20.87 2.63
N PRO A 64 6.43 21.96 2.56
CA PRO A 64 5.06 21.98 3.02
C PRO A 64 4.15 21.22 2.04
N HIS A 65 3.32 20.32 2.59
CA HIS A 65 2.26 19.60 1.89
C HIS A 65 0.92 19.90 2.55
N VAL A 66 -0.13 20.12 1.75
CA VAL A 66 -1.48 20.37 2.23
C VAL A 66 -2.19 19.04 2.46
N VAL A 67 -2.78 18.86 3.63
CA VAL A 67 -3.60 17.68 3.92
C VAL A 67 -4.94 17.83 3.21
N ILE A 68 -5.24 16.90 2.30
CA ILE A 68 -6.49 16.89 1.52
C ILE A 68 -7.47 15.81 1.97
N GLY A 69 -7.01 14.80 2.70
CA GLY A 69 -7.87 13.72 3.16
C GLY A 69 -7.29 12.94 4.34
N VAL A 70 -8.20 12.23 5.01
CA VAL A 70 -7.88 11.24 6.06
C VAL A 70 -8.60 9.96 5.73
N LEU A 71 -7.88 8.83 5.78
CA LEU A 71 -8.43 7.51 5.51
C LEU A 71 -9.02 6.87 6.77
N GLU A 72 -10.01 6.00 6.57
CA GLU A 72 -10.58 5.19 7.65
C GLU A 72 -9.52 4.26 8.24
N PRO A 73 -9.59 3.98 9.56
CA PRO A 73 -8.59 3.12 10.19
C PRO A 73 -8.84 1.65 9.83
N LYS A 74 -7.77 0.93 9.54
CA LYS A 74 -7.74 -0.54 9.43
C LYS A 74 -7.17 -1.22 10.67
N GLY A 75 -6.56 -0.43 11.57
CA GLY A 75 -6.00 -0.90 12.82
C GLY A 75 -4.71 -1.71 12.65
N LEU A 76 -4.51 -2.69 13.55
CA LEU A 76 -3.30 -3.48 13.56
C LEU A 76 -3.41 -4.72 12.68
N THR A 77 -2.33 -5.04 11.97
CA THR A 77 -2.19 -6.36 11.34
C THR A 77 -2.12 -7.46 12.40
N PRO A 78 -2.35 -8.75 12.05
CA PRO A 78 -2.13 -9.88 12.96
C PRO A 78 -0.72 -9.94 13.56
N GLY A 79 0.27 -9.33 12.90
CA GLY A 79 1.65 -9.19 13.39
C GLY A 79 1.89 -7.94 14.27
N GLY A 80 0.84 -7.21 14.65
CA GLY A 80 0.93 -6.03 15.53
C GLY A 80 1.42 -4.75 14.85
N ARG A 81 1.59 -4.73 13.53
CA ARG A 81 1.96 -3.52 12.79
C ARG A 81 0.75 -2.62 12.58
N ASP A 82 0.88 -1.34 12.92
CA ASP A 82 -0.14 -0.33 12.65
C ASP A 82 -0.24 -0.09 11.14
N GLN A 83 -1.43 -0.34 10.59
CA GLN A 83 -1.73 -0.12 9.18
C GLN A 83 -2.05 1.34 8.86
N ASP A 84 -2.29 2.15 9.89
CA ASP A 84 -2.74 3.55 9.76
C ASP A 84 -1.59 4.55 9.98
N ASP A 85 -0.34 4.07 10.23
CA ASP A 85 0.86 4.90 10.43
C ASP A 85 1.58 5.17 9.09
N PHE A 86 0.90 5.85 8.17
CA PHE A 86 1.45 6.25 6.88
C PHE A 86 0.97 7.63 6.43
N ILE A 87 1.70 8.20 5.47
CA ILE A 87 1.34 9.40 4.71
C ILE A 87 1.41 9.05 3.23
N LEU A 88 0.32 9.27 2.50
CA LEU A 88 0.25 9.10 1.06
C LEU A 88 0.52 10.42 0.36
N LEU A 89 1.30 10.36 -0.71
CA LEU A 89 1.63 11.48 -1.60
C LEU A 89 1.39 11.04 -3.04
N PRO A 90 1.13 11.94 -3.99
CA PRO A 90 1.28 11.62 -5.40
C PRO A 90 2.70 11.06 -5.64
N TYR A 91 2.82 9.92 -6.33
CA TYR A 91 4.15 9.29 -6.53
C TYR A 91 5.14 10.22 -7.23
N THR A 92 4.65 11.08 -8.11
CA THR A 92 5.46 12.10 -8.78
C THR A 92 5.97 13.18 -7.82
N SER A 93 5.15 13.56 -6.83
CA SER A 93 5.55 14.49 -5.77
C SER A 93 6.60 13.86 -4.85
N LEU A 94 6.42 12.59 -4.46
CA LEU A 94 7.41 11.85 -3.66
C LEU A 94 8.74 11.71 -4.38
N ASN A 95 8.74 11.40 -5.69
CA ASN A 95 9.96 11.31 -6.48
C ASN A 95 10.74 12.65 -6.49
N ARG A 96 10.03 13.77 -6.64
CA ARG A 96 10.65 15.11 -6.54
C ARG A 96 11.20 15.40 -5.13
N LEU A 97 10.51 14.93 -4.09
CA LEU A 97 10.91 15.11 -2.69
C LEU A 97 12.23 14.39 -2.37
N LEU A 98 12.44 13.22 -2.95
CA LEU A 98 13.61 12.39 -2.69
C LEU A 98 14.86 12.83 -3.48
N PHE A 99 14.76 13.83 -4.36
CA PHE A 99 15.87 14.38 -5.17
C PHE A 99 16.71 13.29 -5.91
N ARG A 100 16.08 12.21 -6.34
CA ARG A 100 16.75 11.16 -7.11
C ARG A 100 16.21 11.12 -8.53
N PRO A 101 16.86 11.75 -9.50
CA PRO A 101 16.45 11.70 -10.92
C PRO A 101 16.34 10.26 -11.44
N ASP A 102 17.14 9.35 -10.88
CA ASP A 102 17.21 7.95 -11.29
C ASP A 102 16.20 7.03 -10.60
N MET A 103 15.45 7.53 -9.63
CA MET A 103 14.38 6.76 -8.97
C MET A 103 13.01 6.99 -9.61
N SER A 104 12.91 6.90 -10.91
CA SER A 104 11.65 6.59 -11.59
C SER A 104 11.23 5.12 -11.39
N ASN A 105 11.86 4.44 -10.44
CA ASN A 105 11.61 3.04 -10.19
C ASN A 105 10.32 2.88 -9.39
N ILE A 106 9.29 2.40 -10.06
CA ILE A 106 8.12 1.83 -9.40
C ILE A 106 8.61 0.62 -8.62
N VAL A 107 8.52 0.70 -7.29
CA VAL A 107 8.98 -0.38 -6.40
C VAL A 107 7.95 -1.49 -6.30
N THR A 108 6.67 -1.12 -6.33
CA THR A 108 5.56 -2.07 -6.20
C THR A 108 4.40 -1.63 -7.07
N VAL A 109 3.81 -2.58 -7.79
CA VAL A 109 2.55 -2.39 -8.51
C VAL A 109 1.49 -3.24 -7.81
N LEU A 110 0.43 -2.61 -7.34
CA LEU A 110 -0.73 -3.29 -6.76
C LEU A 110 -1.80 -3.41 -7.84
N MET A 111 -2.38 -4.59 -7.95
CA MET A 111 -3.46 -4.87 -8.90
C MET A 111 -4.55 -5.69 -8.23
N SER A 112 -5.79 -5.45 -8.66
CA SER A 112 -6.96 -6.20 -8.21
C SER A 112 -7.53 -6.98 -9.39
N ALA A 113 -7.80 -8.28 -9.20
CA ALA A 113 -8.56 -9.09 -10.14
C ALA A 113 -10.05 -9.07 -9.74
N ARG A 114 -10.95 -9.25 -10.73
CA ARG A 114 -12.40 -9.26 -10.47
C ARG A 114 -12.86 -10.52 -9.75
N SER A 115 -12.14 -11.62 -9.93
CA SER A 115 -12.39 -12.88 -9.26
C SER A 115 -11.09 -13.63 -9.00
N SER A 116 -11.13 -14.61 -8.08
CA SER A 116 -10.00 -15.50 -7.80
C SER A 116 -9.61 -16.36 -9.00
N GLU A 117 -10.56 -16.69 -9.88
CA GLU A 117 -10.31 -17.47 -11.09
C GLU A 117 -9.53 -16.68 -12.13
N GLU A 118 -9.79 -15.37 -12.24
CA GLU A 118 -9.05 -14.48 -13.13
C GLU A 118 -7.64 -14.15 -12.63
N LEU A 119 -7.35 -14.41 -11.35
CA LEU A 119 -6.07 -14.05 -10.73
C LEU A 119 -4.87 -14.73 -11.41
N GLU A 120 -4.98 -16.02 -11.71
CA GLU A 120 -3.87 -16.75 -12.37
C GLU A 120 -3.66 -16.28 -13.81
N TYR A 121 -4.76 -16.00 -14.52
CA TYR A 121 -4.66 -15.41 -15.86
C TYR A 121 -4.04 -14.00 -15.83
N ALA A 122 -4.45 -13.20 -14.86
CA ALA A 122 -3.87 -11.86 -14.65
C ALA A 122 -2.37 -11.93 -14.37
N LYS A 123 -1.92 -12.81 -13.47
CA LYS A 123 -0.49 -13.03 -13.21
C LYS A 123 0.29 -13.37 -14.46
N PHE A 124 -0.20 -14.34 -15.24
CA PHE A 124 0.46 -14.74 -16.48
C PHE A 124 0.58 -13.58 -17.47
N SER A 125 -0.50 -12.81 -17.63
CA SER A 125 -0.53 -11.65 -18.52
C SER A 125 0.44 -10.56 -18.08
N ILE A 126 0.54 -10.30 -16.76
CA ILE A 126 1.46 -9.33 -16.18
C ILE A 126 2.91 -9.74 -16.43
N ILE A 127 3.26 -11.01 -16.17
CA ILE A 127 4.60 -11.53 -16.41
C ILE A 127 4.99 -11.32 -17.90
N LYS A 128 4.09 -11.67 -18.80
CA LYS A 128 4.31 -11.49 -20.23
C LYS A 128 4.57 -10.03 -20.58
N ILE A 129 3.69 -9.12 -20.16
CA ILE A 129 3.83 -7.68 -20.42
C ILE A 129 5.12 -7.12 -19.84
N LEU A 130 5.48 -7.49 -18.60
CA LEU A 130 6.71 -7.00 -17.97
C LEU A 130 7.97 -7.49 -18.68
N ARG A 131 8.00 -8.77 -19.11
CA ARG A 131 9.12 -9.31 -19.90
C ARG A 131 9.25 -8.62 -21.23
N GLU A 132 8.16 -8.43 -21.96
CA GLU A 132 8.13 -7.72 -23.23
C GLU A 132 8.58 -6.25 -23.07
N THR A 133 8.03 -5.54 -22.09
CA THR A 133 8.34 -4.12 -21.88
C THR A 133 9.78 -3.88 -21.42
N ARG A 134 10.35 -4.80 -20.65
CA ARG A 134 11.70 -4.70 -20.11
C ARG A 134 12.74 -5.47 -20.93
N ASN A 135 12.32 -6.14 -22.01
CA ASN A 135 13.15 -7.00 -22.85
C ASN A 135 13.91 -8.06 -22.04
N ILE A 136 13.19 -8.78 -21.16
CA ILE A 136 13.74 -9.80 -20.26
C ILE A 136 13.42 -11.18 -20.81
N ASN A 137 14.41 -12.08 -20.83
CA ASN A 137 14.21 -13.47 -21.21
C ASN A 137 13.51 -14.27 -20.11
N PRO A 138 12.74 -15.32 -20.45
CA PRO A 138 12.17 -16.23 -19.46
C PRO A 138 13.25 -16.83 -18.55
N GLY A 139 13.08 -16.66 -17.24
CA GLY A 139 14.03 -17.15 -16.21
C GLY A 139 15.03 -16.11 -15.70
N GLU A 140 15.08 -14.92 -16.31
CA GLU A 140 15.94 -13.79 -15.89
C GLU A 140 15.13 -12.68 -15.23
N ASP A 141 13.96 -13.01 -14.68
CA ASP A 141 13.01 -12.03 -14.13
C ASP A 141 13.65 -11.22 -12.99
N ASN A 142 13.59 -9.89 -13.12
CA ASN A 142 14.02 -8.93 -12.09
C ASN A 142 12.86 -8.36 -11.27
N PHE A 143 11.74 -9.08 -11.22
CA PHE A 143 10.54 -8.74 -10.48
C PHE A 143 9.95 -9.99 -9.83
N ASP A 144 9.20 -9.79 -8.74
CA ASP A 144 8.46 -10.85 -8.06
C ASP A 144 6.97 -10.53 -8.10
N ILE A 145 6.13 -11.57 -8.25
CA ILE A 145 4.68 -11.45 -8.23
C ILE A 145 4.12 -12.31 -7.11
N SER A 146 3.55 -11.66 -6.13
CA SER A 146 2.87 -12.31 -5.00
C SER A 146 1.39 -11.97 -4.97
N SER A 147 0.56 -12.92 -4.51
CA SER A 147 -0.86 -12.67 -4.24
C SER A 147 -1.16 -12.74 -2.76
N TYR A 148 -2.06 -11.89 -2.29
CA TYR A 148 -2.54 -11.91 -0.90
C TYR A 148 -3.21 -13.23 -0.53
N GLU A 149 -3.90 -13.89 -1.45
CA GLU A 149 -4.47 -15.22 -1.22
C GLU A 149 -3.42 -16.28 -0.88
N GLY A 150 -2.27 -16.24 -1.54
CA GLY A 150 -1.16 -17.15 -1.25
C GLY A 150 -0.59 -16.94 0.15
N VAL A 151 -0.53 -15.70 0.61
CA VAL A 151 -0.09 -15.35 1.97
C VAL A 151 -1.11 -15.82 3.00
N THR A 152 -2.40 -15.59 2.77
CA THR A 152 -3.49 -16.01 3.66
C THR A 152 -3.55 -17.54 3.78
N LYS A 153 -3.45 -18.29 2.67
CA LYS A 153 -3.41 -19.75 2.67
C LYS A 153 -2.23 -20.30 3.47
N LYS A 154 -1.04 -19.70 3.36
CA LYS A 154 0.14 -20.09 4.16
C LYS A 154 -0.10 -19.88 5.66
N ILE A 155 -0.66 -18.75 6.06
CA ILE A 155 -0.97 -18.45 7.47
C ILE A 155 -2.00 -19.44 8.03
N LEU A 156 -3.08 -19.69 7.31
CA LEU A 156 -4.13 -20.65 7.71
C LEU A 156 -3.59 -22.10 7.80
N GLY A 157 -2.69 -22.47 6.89
CA GLY A 157 -2.02 -23.78 6.93
C GLY A 157 -1.19 -23.96 8.21
N THR A 158 -0.42 -22.95 8.60
CA THR A 158 0.39 -22.98 9.84
C THR A 158 -0.49 -23.04 11.08
N THR A 159 -1.59 -22.31 11.12
CA THR A 159 -2.55 -22.33 12.23
C THR A 159 -3.20 -23.71 12.38
N LYS A 160 -3.52 -24.41 11.27
CA LYS A 160 -4.07 -25.76 11.29
C LYS A 160 -3.09 -26.77 11.88
N ILE A 161 -1.80 -26.66 11.52
CA ILE A 161 -0.74 -27.54 12.07
C ILE A 161 -0.60 -27.31 13.58
N LEU A 162 -0.54 -26.05 14.03
CA LEU A 162 -0.48 -25.72 15.45
C LEU A 162 -1.70 -26.26 16.22
N ARG A 163 -2.89 -26.17 15.66
CA ARG A 163 -4.10 -26.72 16.28
C ARG A 163 -4.05 -28.24 16.42
N ILE A 164 -3.56 -28.95 15.40
CA ILE A 164 -3.36 -30.40 15.45
C ILE A 164 -2.36 -30.78 16.52
N LEU A 165 -1.23 -30.07 16.61
CA LEU A 165 -0.21 -30.30 17.65
C LEU A 165 -0.78 -30.08 19.06
N LEU A 166 -1.50 -28.99 19.29
CA LEU A 166 -2.13 -28.71 20.58
C LEU A 166 -3.16 -29.76 20.98
N THR A 167 -4.01 -30.20 20.03
CA THR A 167 -4.98 -31.27 20.31
C THR A 167 -4.31 -32.62 20.56
N SER A 168 -3.19 -32.92 19.89
CA SER A 168 -2.44 -34.14 20.13
C SER A 168 -1.81 -34.17 21.53
N ILE A 169 -1.27 -33.04 21.99
CA ILE A 169 -0.70 -32.92 23.34
C ILE A 169 -1.80 -33.04 24.40
N ALA A 170 -2.97 -32.40 24.17
CA ALA A 170 -4.10 -32.47 25.11
C ALA A 170 -4.70 -33.86 25.21
N SER A 171 -4.57 -34.72 24.19
CA SER A 171 -5.09 -36.11 24.21
C SER A 171 -4.17 -37.10 24.92
N ILE A 172 -2.94 -36.70 25.28
CA ILE A 172 -1.95 -37.54 25.97
C ILE A 172 -1.96 -37.26 27.51
N SER A 173 -2.60 -36.18 27.94
CA SER A 173 -2.78 -35.81 29.34
C SER A 173 -4.06 -36.38 29.92
#